data_0306f2619e367a964f40c88b8872a505
#
_entry.id   0306f2619e367a964f40c88b8872a505
#
_cell.length_a   1.000
_cell.length_b   1.000
_cell.length_c   1.000
_cell.angle_alpha   90.00
_cell.angle_beta   90.00
_cell.angle_gamma   90.00
#
_symmetry.space_group_name_H-M   'P 1'
#
loop_
_entity.id
_entity.type
_entity.pdbx_description
1 polymer ?
#
loop_
_entity_poly.entity_id
_entity_poly.type
_entity_poly.pdbx_seq_one_letter_code
_entity_poly.pdbx_strand_id
1 'polypeptide(L)'
;MSEKIVQLNEEVIKGQIKELVRGSVEETLNELLEAEAEKLTQAARYERNEQRQGYRSGHYSRSLTTTSGDVTLKVPKLKGISFETAIIERYRRRESSVEEALIEMYLAGVSVRRVEDITEALWGSKVSPSTISELNKKAYVHIEDWRNRPLQGGRYPYVYVDGIYLRRNWGGEFENVAILVAIAVNEDGYREVLGAAEGMKEDKASWVSFFQWLRGRGLDGVKLVVGDKCLGMLEAVGEVFPEAKYQRCTVCLLYTSDAADD
;
A
#
# COMPACT_ATOMS: atom_id res chain seq x y z
N MET A 1 -24.29 33.36 -45.20
CA MET A 1 -23.37 32.21 -45.09
C MET A 1 -23.31 31.85 -43.60
N SER A 2 -23.87 30.69 -43.28
CA SER A 2 -23.93 30.23 -41.89
C SER A 2 -22.55 29.67 -41.51
N GLU A 3 -21.84 30.29 -40.58
CA GLU A 3 -20.62 29.72 -40.01
C GLU A 3 -20.99 28.42 -39.29
N LYS A 4 -20.48 27.30 -39.79
CA LYS A 4 -20.54 26.02 -39.10
C LYS A 4 -19.68 26.15 -37.85
N ILE A 5 -20.30 26.37 -36.68
CA ILE A 5 -19.66 26.25 -35.39
C ILE A 5 -19.28 24.75 -35.27
N VAL A 6 -18.00 24.44 -35.36
CA VAL A 6 -17.47 23.12 -35.08
C VAL A 6 -17.56 22.93 -33.58
N GLN A 7 -18.58 22.21 -33.09
CA GLN A 7 -18.61 21.77 -31.71
C GLN A 7 -17.52 20.73 -31.51
N LEU A 8 -16.47 21.12 -30.79
CA LEU A 8 -15.44 20.23 -30.32
C LEU A 8 -16.05 19.25 -29.30
N ASN A 9 -16.12 17.97 -29.66
CA ASN A 9 -16.55 16.94 -28.73
C ASN A 9 -15.36 16.52 -27.88
N GLU A 10 -15.31 17.03 -26.64
CA GLU A 10 -14.21 16.75 -25.70
C GLU A 10 -14.02 15.24 -25.43
N GLU A 11 -15.08 14.46 -25.39
CA GLU A 11 -14.99 13.02 -25.13
C GLU A 11 -14.30 12.29 -26.27
N VAL A 12 -14.61 12.67 -27.51
CA VAL A 12 -13.97 12.09 -28.71
C VAL A 12 -12.47 12.44 -28.72
N ILE A 13 -12.12 13.70 -28.41
CA ILE A 13 -10.73 14.14 -28.37
C ILE A 13 -9.96 13.41 -27.26
N LYS A 14 -10.53 13.33 -26.07
CA LYS A 14 -9.94 12.59 -24.95
C LYS A 14 -9.72 11.11 -25.30
N GLY A 15 -10.71 10.48 -25.95
CA GLY A 15 -10.59 9.10 -26.42
C GLY A 15 -9.47 8.91 -27.44
N GLN A 16 -9.36 9.81 -28.43
CA GLN A 16 -8.30 9.77 -29.44
C GLN A 16 -6.91 10.00 -28.86
N ILE A 17 -6.78 10.95 -27.93
CA ILE A 17 -5.51 11.21 -27.24
C ILE A 17 -5.10 9.99 -26.40
N LYS A 18 -6.02 9.39 -25.66
CA LYS A 18 -5.75 8.20 -24.87
C LYS A 18 -5.27 7.03 -25.75
N GLU A 19 -5.91 6.81 -26.88
CA GLU A 19 -5.53 5.75 -27.81
C GLU A 19 -4.17 6.02 -28.47
N LEU A 20 -3.89 7.28 -28.84
CA LEU A 20 -2.59 7.68 -29.38
C LEU A 20 -1.47 7.43 -28.35
N VAL A 21 -1.66 7.85 -27.11
CA VAL A 21 -0.66 7.65 -26.04
C VAL A 21 -0.46 6.17 -25.78
N ARG A 22 -1.53 5.38 -25.64
CA ARG A 22 -1.47 3.94 -25.46
C ARG A 22 -0.70 3.26 -26.60
N GLY A 23 -1.02 3.60 -27.85
CA GLY A 23 -0.36 3.06 -29.03
C GLY A 23 1.12 3.41 -29.08
N SER A 24 1.47 4.66 -28.77
CA SER A 24 2.88 5.10 -28.70
C SER A 24 3.67 4.35 -27.61
N VAL A 25 3.07 4.14 -26.43
CA VAL A 25 3.71 3.36 -25.35
C VAL A 25 3.91 1.91 -25.80
N GLU A 26 2.90 1.28 -26.41
CA GLU A 26 2.97 -0.09 -26.92
C GLU A 26 4.08 -0.25 -27.96
N GLU A 27 4.15 0.67 -28.94
CA GLU A 27 5.17 0.66 -29.98
C GLU A 27 6.58 0.83 -29.40
N THR A 28 6.77 1.83 -28.55
CA THR A 28 8.07 2.09 -27.90
C THR A 28 8.56 0.90 -27.07
N LEU A 29 7.69 0.29 -26.27
CA LEU A 29 8.07 -0.88 -25.48
C LEU A 29 8.44 -2.08 -26.37
N ASN A 30 7.71 -2.30 -27.47
CA ASN A 30 8.01 -3.37 -28.42
C ASN A 30 9.33 -3.12 -29.16
N GLU A 31 9.64 -1.88 -29.55
CA GLU A 31 10.92 -1.50 -30.14
C GLU A 31 12.09 -1.71 -29.18
N LEU A 32 11.93 -1.35 -27.91
CA LEU A 32 12.95 -1.57 -26.89
C LEU A 32 13.22 -3.05 -26.66
N LEU A 33 12.17 -3.90 -26.62
CA LEU A 33 12.32 -5.35 -26.50
C LEU A 33 13.08 -5.96 -27.71
N GLU A 34 12.80 -5.46 -28.92
CA GLU A 34 13.52 -5.87 -30.13
C GLU A 34 14.99 -5.44 -30.09
N ALA A 35 15.26 -4.19 -29.70
CA ALA A 35 16.62 -3.67 -29.57
C ALA A 35 17.44 -4.45 -28.53
N GLU A 36 16.81 -4.84 -27.42
CA GLU A 36 17.47 -5.67 -26.39
C GLU A 36 17.78 -7.07 -26.94
N ALA A 37 16.87 -7.68 -27.69
CA ALA A 37 17.09 -8.96 -28.34
C ALA A 37 18.23 -8.88 -29.38
N GLU A 38 18.38 -7.76 -30.09
CA GLU A 38 19.51 -7.52 -31.02
C GLU A 38 20.85 -7.48 -30.29
N LYS A 39 20.89 -6.74 -29.19
CA LYS A 39 22.11 -6.68 -28.34
C LYS A 39 22.51 -8.05 -27.80
N LEU A 40 21.54 -8.83 -27.31
CA LEU A 40 21.80 -10.16 -26.76
C LEU A 40 22.22 -11.18 -27.82
N THR A 41 21.64 -11.12 -29.01
CA THR A 41 21.99 -12.03 -30.12
C THR A 41 23.25 -11.59 -30.87
N GLN A 42 23.73 -10.37 -30.67
CA GLN A 42 24.80 -9.72 -31.42
C GLN A 42 24.59 -9.76 -32.95
N ALA A 43 23.31 -9.73 -33.37
CA ALA A 43 22.94 -9.72 -34.77
C ALA A 43 21.58 -9.05 -34.97
N ALA A 44 21.49 -8.21 -35.99
CA ALA A 44 20.23 -7.64 -36.42
C ALA A 44 19.29 -8.71 -36.99
N ARG A 45 18.02 -8.34 -37.20
CA ARG A 45 17.00 -9.23 -37.78
C ARG A 45 17.41 -9.62 -39.20
N TYR A 46 17.50 -10.94 -39.49
CA TYR A 46 17.93 -11.55 -40.75
C TYR A 46 19.42 -11.38 -41.07
N GLU A 47 20.24 -10.76 -40.23
CA GLU A 47 21.68 -10.66 -40.44
C GLU A 47 22.35 -12.01 -40.24
N ARG A 48 23.32 -12.35 -41.13
CA ARG A 48 24.21 -13.50 -40.96
C ARG A 48 25.54 -13.00 -40.46
N ASN A 49 25.83 -13.25 -39.17
CA ASN A 49 27.08 -12.83 -38.51
C ASN A 49 27.70 -14.02 -37.77
N GLU A 50 29.01 -14.22 -37.92
CA GLU A 50 29.77 -15.30 -37.25
C GLU A 50 29.80 -15.12 -35.73
N GLN A 51 29.64 -13.90 -35.23
CA GLN A 51 29.64 -13.58 -33.79
C GLN A 51 28.26 -13.79 -33.14
N ARG A 52 27.28 -14.27 -33.88
CA ARG A 52 25.93 -14.46 -33.43
C ARG A 52 25.85 -15.48 -32.30
N GLN A 53 25.35 -15.05 -31.11
CA GLN A 53 25.27 -15.90 -29.91
C GLN A 53 23.96 -16.68 -29.81
N GLY A 54 22.90 -16.32 -30.56
CA GLY A 54 21.62 -16.99 -30.51
C GLY A 54 20.73 -16.70 -31.72
N TYR A 55 19.61 -17.40 -31.81
CA TYR A 55 18.69 -17.30 -32.93
C TYR A 55 17.31 -16.87 -32.45
N ARG A 56 16.64 -15.99 -33.22
CA ARG A 56 15.25 -15.63 -32.99
C ARG A 56 14.32 -16.76 -33.40
N SER A 57 13.32 -17.09 -32.61
CA SER A 57 12.34 -18.14 -32.89
C SER A 57 10.90 -17.65 -32.76
N GLY A 58 10.65 -16.39 -33.19
CA GLY A 58 9.35 -15.75 -33.11
C GLY A 58 9.17 -14.94 -31.83
N HIS A 59 7.89 -14.67 -31.49
CA HIS A 59 7.48 -13.87 -30.34
C HIS A 59 6.39 -14.60 -29.57
N TYR A 60 6.17 -14.20 -28.34
CA TYR A 60 4.93 -14.49 -27.65
C TYR A 60 4.30 -13.17 -27.17
N SER A 61 2.97 -13.14 -27.18
CA SER A 61 2.23 -11.97 -26.72
C SER A 61 2.03 -12.02 -25.21
N ARG A 62 2.16 -10.86 -24.56
CA ARG A 62 1.96 -10.65 -23.13
C ARG A 62 1.24 -9.33 -22.95
N SER A 63 0.18 -9.30 -22.13
CA SER A 63 -0.47 -8.06 -21.73
C SER A 63 0.26 -7.42 -20.56
N LEU A 64 0.39 -6.08 -20.60
CA LEU A 64 0.87 -5.24 -19.52
C LEU A 64 -0.10 -4.10 -19.30
N THR A 65 -0.62 -3.95 -18.08
CA THR A 65 -1.43 -2.79 -17.69
C THR A 65 -0.50 -1.64 -17.31
N THR A 66 -0.65 -0.52 -18.02
CA THR A 66 0.09 0.72 -17.79
C THR A 66 -0.86 1.84 -17.35
N THR A 67 -0.32 2.96 -16.95
CA THR A 67 -1.11 4.19 -16.68
C THR A 67 -1.84 4.73 -17.92
N SER A 68 -1.42 4.29 -19.12
CA SER A 68 -2.08 4.65 -20.40
C SER A 68 -3.11 3.62 -20.86
N GLY A 69 -3.29 2.52 -20.12
CA GLY A 69 -4.17 1.40 -20.42
C GLY A 69 -3.42 0.10 -20.69
N ASP A 70 -4.14 -0.92 -21.12
CA ASP A 70 -3.54 -2.23 -21.44
C ASP A 70 -2.82 -2.18 -22.79
N VAL A 71 -1.55 -2.61 -22.80
CA VAL A 71 -0.70 -2.72 -23.98
C VAL A 71 -0.30 -4.17 -24.21
N THR A 72 -0.06 -4.52 -25.48
CA THR A 72 0.34 -5.86 -25.88
C THR A 72 1.83 -5.88 -26.23
N LEU A 73 2.60 -6.57 -25.41
CA LEU A 73 4.03 -6.75 -25.62
C LEU A 73 4.30 -7.97 -26.49
N LYS A 74 5.11 -7.81 -27.53
CA LYS A 74 5.60 -8.88 -28.40
C LYS A 74 7.01 -9.28 -27.97
N VAL A 75 7.08 -10.14 -26.94
CA VAL A 75 8.35 -10.53 -26.34
C VAL A 75 9.10 -11.52 -27.25
N PRO A 76 10.36 -11.21 -27.65
CA PRO A 76 11.13 -12.09 -28.51
C PRO A 76 11.43 -13.43 -27.85
N LYS A 77 11.30 -14.52 -28.62
CA LYS A 77 11.78 -15.86 -28.24
C LYS A 77 13.16 -16.08 -28.85
N LEU A 78 14.14 -16.37 -28.01
CA LEU A 78 15.50 -16.68 -28.43
C LEU A 78 15.80 -18.17 -28.22
N LYS A 79 16.62 -18.75 -29.12
CA LYS A 79 17.20 -20.09 -29.01
C LYS A 79 18.70 -19.96 -28.81
N GLY A 80 19.26 -20.76 -27.89
CA GLY A 80 20.68 -20.76 -27.55
C GLY A 80 21.06 -19.82 -26.42
N ILE A 81 20.24 -18.80 -26.14
CA ILE A 81 20.40 -17.88 -25.00
C ILE A 81 19.05 -17.63 -24.32
N SER A 82 19.09 -17.40 -23.00
CA SER A 82 17.90 -16.98 -22.26
C SER A 82 17.59 -15.51 -22.54
N PHE A 83 16.34 -15.16 -22.84
CA PHE A 83 15.90 -13.79 -22.96
C PHE A 83 15.30 -13.35 -21.62
N GLU A 84 16.10 -12.66 -20.83
CA GLU A 84 15.68 -11.99 -19.61
C GLU A 84 15.81 -10.49 -19.83
N THR A 85 14.66 -9.86 -20.07
CA THR A 85 14.62 -8.42 -20.36
C THR A 85 14.78 -7.59 -19.10
N ALA A 86 15.61 -6.53 -19.18
CA ALA A 86 15.74 -5.51 -18.15
C ALA A 86 14.58 -4.48 -18.18
N ILE A 87 13.81 -4.43 -19.28
CA ILE A 87 12.75 -3.45 -19.49
C ILE A 87 11.53 -3.79 -18.63
N ILE A 88 11.22 -5.07 -18.49
CA ILE A 88 10.03 -5.54 -17.78
C ILE A 88 10.39 -6.80 -17.01
N GLU A 89 10.21 -6.77 -15.71
CA GLU A 89 10.43 -7.93 -14.84
C GLU A 89 9.64 -9.16 -15.32
N ARG A 90 10.25 -10.31 -15.18
CA ARG A 90 9.63 -11.58 -15.53
C ARG A 90 8.34 -11.77 -14.73
N TYR A 91 7.25 -12.12 -15.42
CA TYR A 91 5.90 -12.32 -14.86
C TYR A 91 5.17 -11.05 -14.38
N ARG A 92 5.74 -9.87 -14.48
CA ARG A 92 5.05 -8.63 -14.14
C ARG A 92 3.91 -8.37 -15.13
N ARG A 93 2.70 -8.17 -14.63
CA ARG A 93 1.50 -7.92 -15.44
C ARG A 93 1.07 -6.46 -15.43
N ARG A 94 1.65 -5.65 -14.55
CA ARG A 94 1.33 -4.23 -14.36
C ARG A 94 2.59 -3.42 -14.21
N GLU A 95 2.52 -2.19 -14.62
CA GLU A 95 3.53 -1.18 -14.34
C GLU A 95 3.60 -0.90 -12.83
N SER A 96 4.77 -0.51 -12.30
CA SER A 96 4.94 -0.22 -10.85
C SER A 96 4.03 0.88 -10.37
N SER A 97 3.92 1.96 -11.13
CA SER A 97 3.05 3.09 -10.82
C SER A 97 1.57 2.70 -10.70
N VAL A 98 1.10 1.71 -11.49
CA VAL A 98 -0.24 1.16 -11.36
C VAL A 98 -0.38 0.35 -10.07
N GLU A 99 0.59 -0.48 -9.72
CA GLU A 99 0.57 -1.25 -8.47
C GLU A 99 0.61 -0.33 -7.25
N GLU A 100 1.46 0.69 -7.26
CA GLU A 100 1.57 1.71 -6.21
C GLU A 100 0.26 2.48 -6.04
N ALA A 101 -0.36 2.94 -7.14
CA ALA A 101 -1.63 3.63 -7.09
C ALA A 101 -2.76 2.75 -6.50
N LEU A 102 -2.78 1.45 -6.81
CA LEU A 102 -3.75 0.51 -6.24
C LEU A 102 -3.56 0.33 -4.73
N ILE A 103 -2.31 0.26 -4.28
CA ILE A 103 -1.98 0.16 -2.85
C ILE A 103 -2.40 1.45 -2.13
N GLU A 104 -2.08 2.62 -2.69
CA GLU A 104 -2.46 3.91 -2.13
C GLU A 104 -3.98 4.10 -2.04
N MET A 105 -4.73 3.73 -3.08
CA MET A 105 -6.19 3.76 -3.04
C MET A 105 -6.75 2.91 -1.89
N TYR A 106 -6.18 1.74 -1.69
CA TYR A 106 -6.61 0.85 -0.61
C TYR A 106 -6.26 1.40 0.76
N LEU A 107 -5.04 1.90 0.96
CA LEU A 107 -4.59 2.52 2.22
C LEU A 107 -5.39 3.78 2.54
N ALA A 108 -5.83 4.52 1.52
CA ALA A 108 -6.75 5.66 1.67
C ALA A 108 -8.20 5.25 2.02
N GLY A 109 -8.48 3.95 2.19
CA GLY A 109 -9.78 3.44 2.59
C GLY A 109 -10.78 3.25 1.45
N VAL A 110 -10.32 3.28 0.19
CA VAL A 110 -11.20 2.98 -0.95
C VAL A 110 -11.57 1.49 -0.93
N SER A 111 -12.87 1.20 -0.94
CA SER A 111 -13.32 -0.19 -0.95
C SER A 111 -12.85 -0.92 -2.21
N VAL A 112 -12.52 -2.20 -2.08
CA VAL A 112 -12.02 -3.03 -3.19
C VAL A 112 -12.93 -3.00 -4.43
N ARG A 113 -14.25 -2.96 -4.23
CA ARG A 113 -15.22 -2.83 -5.32
C ARG A 113 -15.12 -1.48 -6.03
N ARG A 114 -14.92 -0.40 -5.28
CA ARG A 114 -14.80 0.94 -5.85
C ARG A 114 -13.46 1.14 -6.58
N VAL A 115 -12.40 0.43 -6.18
CA VAL A 115 -11.14 0.43 -6.92
C VAL A 115 -11.33 -0.10 -8.34
N GLU A 116 -12.17 -1.12 -8.54
CA GLU A 116 -12.49 -1.66 -9.88
C GLU A 116 -13.09 -0.58 -10.79
N ASP A 117 -14.08 0.19 -10.29
CA ASP A 117 -14.71 1.28 -11.05
C ASP A 117 -13.73 2.41 -11.35
N ILE A 118 -12.88 2.76 -10.39
CA ILE A 118 -11.86 3.81 -10.55
C ILE A 118 -10.83 3.41 -11.60
N THR A 119 -10.35 2.17 -11.57
CA THR A 119 -9.34 1.69 -12.52
C THR A 119 -9.90 1.60 -13.94
N GLU A 120 -11.17 1.20 -14.10
CA GLU A 120 -11.86 1.24 -15.38
C GLU A 120 -11.95 2.68 -15.93
N ALA A 121 -12.33 3.64 -15.08
CA ALA A 121 -12.44 5.04 -15.48
C ALA A 121 -11.09 5.67 -15.85
N LEU A 122 -10.03 5.39 -15.06
CA LEU A 122 -8.70 5.98 -15.25
C LEU A 122 -7.94 5.32 -16.40
N TRP A 123 -7.86 4.00 -16.40
CA TRP A 123 -6.97 3.24 -17.29
C TRP A 123 -7.72 2.44 -18.35
N GLY A 124 -9.06 2.33 -18.26
CA GLY A 124 -9.88 1.55 -19.17
C GLY A 124 -9.77 0.03 -18.94
N SER A 125 -9.16 -0.39 -17.81
CA SER A 125 -9.05 -1.80 -17.45
C SER A 125 -9.54 -2.02 -16.01
N LYS A 126 -10.24 -3.15 -15.80
CA LYS A 126 -10.74 -3.55 -14.48
C LYS A 126 -9.68 -4.34 -13.74
N VAL A 127 -9.38 -3.92 -12.53
CA VAL A 127 -8.50 -4.68 -11.62
C VAL A 127 -9.36 -5.52 -10.70
N SER A 128 -9.15 -6.84 -10.74
CA SER A 128 -9.96 -7.77 -9.94
C SER A 128 -9.72 -7.60 -8.43
N PRO A 129 -10.72 -7.86 -7.56
CA PRO A 129 -10.57 -7.86 -6.12
C PRO A 129 -9.45 -8.76 -5.60
N SER A 130 -9.21 -9.91 -6.25
CA SER A 130 -8.11 -10.82 -5.90
C SER A 130 -6.74 -10.17 -6.08
N THR A 131 -6.58 -9.36 -7.13
CA THR A 131 -5.35 -8.61 -7.38
C THR A 131 -5.05 -7.62 -6.24
N ILE A 132 -6.06 -6.90 -5.79
CA ILE A 132 -5.90 -5.94 -4.68
C ILE A 132 -5.53 -6.69 -3.41
N SER A 133 -6.14 -7.85 -3.15
CA SER A 133 -5.78 -8.70 -2.01
C SER A 133 -4.34 -9.21 -2.07
N GLU A 134 -3.82 -9.53 -3.26
CA GLU A 134 -2.41 -9.91 -3.44
C GLU A 134 -1.45 -8.73 -3.24
N LEU A 135 -1.81 -7.55 -3.73
CA LEU A 135 -1.02 -6.33 -3.52
C LEU A 135 -0.99 -5.92 -2.06
N ASN A 136 -2.10 -6.10 -1.33
CA ASN A 136 -2.14 -5.86 0.11
C ASN A 136 -1.17 -6.73 0.89
N LYS A 137 -1.00 -8.01 0.49
CA LYS A 137 0.01 -8.87 1.11
C LYS A 137 1.43 -8.34 0.91
N LYS A 138 1.71 -7.72 -0.24
CA LYS A 138 3.00 -7.05 -0.47
C LYS A 138 3.14 -5.78 0.37
N ALA A 139 2.09 -4.97 0.47
CA ALA A 139 2.07 -3.76 1.29
C ALA A 139 2.21 -4.09 2.79
N TYR A 140 1.73 -5.27 3.23
CA TYR A 140 1.81 -5.70 4.62
C TYR A 140 3.25 -5.81 5.14
N VAL A 141 4.21 -6.14 4.30
CA VAL A 141 5.63 -6.16 4.67
C VAL A 141 6.09 -4.77 5.13
N HIS A 142 5.73 -3.72 4.40
CA HIS A 142 6.06 -2.34 4.77
C HIS A 142 5.34 -1.88 6.04
N ILE A 143 4.09 -2.34 6.22
CA ILE A 143 3.32 -2.07 7.44
C ILE A 143 3.99 -2.74 8.65
N GLU A 144 4.44 -3.98 8.52
CA GLU A 144 5.15 -4.70 9.57
C GLU A 144 6.51 -4.07 9.89
N ASP A 145 7.27 -3.65 8.89
CA ASP A 145 8.52 -2.91 9.06
C ASP A 145 8.28 -1.60 9.83
N TRP A 146 7.23 -0.86 9.44
CA TRP A 146 6.83 0.36 10.14
C TRP A 146 6.40 0.08 11.59
N ARG A 147 5.58 -0.96 11.81
CA ARG A 147 5.13 -1.35 13.15
C ARG A 147 6.28 -1.70 14.08
N ASN A 148 7.29 -2.38 13.57
CA ASN A 148 8.42 -2.87 14.36
C ASN A 148 9.64 -1.94 14.33
N ARG A 149 9.52 -0.77 13.69
CA ARG A 149 10.62 0.19 13.62
C ARG A 149 11.09 0.62 15.00
N PRO A 150 12.38 0.88 15.22
CA PRO A 150 12.89 1.51 16.43
C PRO A 150 12.27 2.91 16.60
N LEU A 151 11.90 3.26 17.83
CA LEU A 151 11.41 4.58 18.16
C LEU A 151 12.63 5.49 18.42
N GLN A 152 12.86 6.45 17.52
CA GLN A 152 14.07 7.29 17.50
C GLN A 152 13.80 8.75 17.90
N GLY A 153 12.59 9.08 18.33
CA GLY A 153 12.17 10.44 18.67
C GLY A 153 12.67 10.93 20.05
N GLY A 154 13.65 10.28 20.66
CA GLY A 154 14.15 10.62 21.99
C GLY A 154 13.21 10.14 23.11
N ARG A 155 12.99 11.00 24.10
CA ARG A 155 12.07 10.70 25.20
C ARG A 155 10.65 11.12 24.84
N TYR A 156 9.67 10.34 25.31
CA TYR A 156 8.24 10.57 25.07
C TYR A 156 7.49 10.81 26.38
N PRO A 157 7.50 12.04 26.91
CA PRO A 157 6.90 12.33 28.21
C PRO A 157 5.38 12.14 28.26
N TYR A 158 4.68 12.26 27.13
CA TYR A 158 3.23 12.14 27.05
C TYR A 158 2.84 11.04 26.07
N VAL A 159 2.07 10.05 26.54
CA VAL A 159 1.58 8.92 25.75
C VAL A 159 0.07 8.86 25.83
N TYR A 160 -0.60 8.90 24.68
CA TYR A 160 -2.03 8.73 24.53
C TYR A 160 -2.28 7.31 24.05
N VAL A 161 -3.19 6.62 24.70
CA VAL A 161 -3.54 5.23 24.38
C VAL A 161 -5.04 5.07 24.27
N ASP A 162 -5.46 4.22 23.35
CA ASP A 162 -6.87 3.91 23.10
C ASP A 162 -7.02 2.47 22.61
N GLY A 163 -8.15 1.85 22.94
CA GLY A 163 -8.55 0.53 22.46
C GLY A 163 -9.73 0.64 21.50
N ILE A 164 -9.56 0.19 20.27
CA ILE A 164 -10.60 0.20 19.25
C ILE A 164 -11.08 -1.22 19.01
N TYR A 165 -12.38 -1.48 19.18
CA TYR A 165 -12.95 -2.78 18.85
C TYR A 165 -13.33 -2.86 17.38
N LEU A 166 -12.73 -3.83 16.67
CA LEU A 166 -13.07 -4.16 15.30
C LEU A 166 -13.74 -5.54 15.26
N ARG A 167 -14.74 -5.65 14.39
CA ARG A 167 -15.41 -6.92 14.14
C ARG A 167 -14.69 -7.65 13.01
N ARG A 168 -14.10 -8.80 13.32
CA ARG A 168 -13.41 -9.68 12.36
C ARG A 168 -14.29 -10.88 12.03
N ASN A 169 -14.32 -11.26 10.75
CA ASN A 169 -14.89 -12.53 10.30
C ASN A 169 -13.76 -13.49 9.97
N TRP A 170 -13.71 -14.61 10.66
CA TRP A 170 -12.75 -15.67 10.42
C TRP A 170 -13.47 -17.00 10.33
N GLY A 171 -13.37 -17.70 9.16
CA GLY A 171 -13.99 -19.01 8.98
C GLY A 171 -15.54 -19.02 9.05
N GLY A 172 -16.19 -17.87 8.88
CA GLY A 172 -17.64 -17.72 9.00
C GLY A 172 -18.13 -17.28 10.38
N GLU A 173 -17.26 -17.24 11.37
CA GLU A 173 -17.56 -16.72 12.70
C GLU A 173 -17.10 -15.27 12.86
N PHE A 174 -17.89 -14.48 13.61
CA PHE A 174 -17.56 -13.08 13.91
C PHE A 174 -17.03 -12.99 15.33
N GLU A 175 -15.85 -12.41 15.46
CA GLU A 175 -15.27 -12.07 16.76
C GLU A 175 -14.92 -10.59 16.85
N ASN A 176 -14.99 -10.02 18.05
CA ASN A 176 -14.51 -8.67 18.32
C ASN A 176 -13.04 -8.76 18.70
N VAL A 177 -12.22 -7.99 18.00
CA VAL A 177 -10.78 -7.89 18.23
C VAL A 177 -10.47 -6.49 18.71
N ALA A 178 -9.76 -6.35 19.81
CA ALA A 178 -9.27 -5.06 20.27
C ALA A 178 -8.00 -4.69 19.50
N ILE A 179 -7.95 -3.48 18.95
CA ILE A 179 -6.73 -2.89 18.40
C ILE A 179 -6.27 -1.83 19.39
N LEU A 180 -5.15 -2.07 20.02
CA LEU A 180 -4.52 -1.13 20.95
C LEU A 180 -3.64 -0.17 20.16
N VAL A 181 -3.83 1.13 20.37
CA VAL A 181 -3.11 2.20 19.68
C VAL A 181 -2.40 3.08 20.66
N ALA A 182 -1.18 3.52 20.35
CA ALA A 182 -0.45 4.52 21.11
C ALA A 182 0.07 5.63 20.21
N ILE A 183 -0.19 6.87 20.64
CA ILE A 183 0.34 8.11 20.06
C ILE A 183 1.11 8.81 21.18
N ALA A 184 2.30 9.34 20.89
CA ALA A 184 3.07 10.06 21.88
C ALA A 184 3.48 11.46 21.41
N VAL A 185 3.86 12.28 22.36
CA VAL A 185 4.51 13.57 22.11
C VAL A 185 5.93 13.47 22.66
N ASN A 186 6.92 13.74 21.83
CA ASN A 186 8.32 13.74 22.23
C ASN A 186 8.71 15.02 22.98
N GLU A 187 9.96 15.11 23.46
CA GLU A 187 10.47 16.29 24.18
C GLU A 187 10.48 17.57 23.35
N ASP A 188 10.54 17.45 22.01
CA ASP A 188 10.49 18.57 21.08
C ASP A 188 9.05 19.03 20.76
N GLY A 189 8.04 18.35 21.29
CA GLY A 189 6.63 18.65 21.09
C GLY A 189 6.00 18.04 19.83
N TYR A 190 6.72 17.18 19.10
CA TYR A 190 6.17 16.50 17.93
C TYR A 190 5.34 15.28 18.32
N ARG A 191 4.23 15.10 17.62
CA ARG A 191 3.37 13.92 17.77
C ARG A 191 3.84 12.80 16.83
N GLU A 192 3.87 11.59 17.38
CA GLU A 192 4.21 10.38 16.64
C GLU A 192 3.26 9.24 17.00
N VAL A 193 2.79 8.51 15.98
CA VAL A 193 2.09 7.24 16.19
C VAL A 193 3.14 6.19 16.53
N LEU A 194 3.19 5.76 17.78
CA LEU A 194 4.17 4.78 18.24
C LEU A 194 3.89 3.39 17.69
N GLY A 195 2.61 3.01 17.60
CA GLY A 195 2.23 1.72 17.07
C GLY A 195 0.76 1.39 17.29
N ALA A 196 0.37 0.33 16.61
CA ALA A 196 -0.91 -0.34 16.80
C ALA A 196 -0.67 -1.85 16.85
N ALA A 197 -1.33 -2.55 17.76
CA ALA A 197 -1.23 -3.99 17.90
C ALA A 197 -2.58 -4.63 18.23
N GLU A 198 -2.76 -5.86 17.80
CA GLU A 198 -3.92 -6.66 18.18
C GLU A 198 -3.79 -7.09 19.65
N GLY A 199 -4.82 -6.83 20.43
CA GLY A 199 -5.04 -7.39 21.75
C GLY A 199 -6.22 -8.36 21.71
N MET A 200 -6.18 -9.43 22.49
CA MET A 200 -7.34 -10.34 22.56
C MET A 200 -8.56 -9.61 23.15
N LYS A 201 -8.32 -8.74 24.13
CA LYS A 201 -9.29 -7.85 24.81
C LYS A 201 -8.56 -6.64 25.33
N GLU A 202 -9.29 -5.65 25.83
CA GLU A 202 -8.72 -4.55 26.63
C GLU A 202 -8.47 -4.98 28.07
N ASP A 203 -7.83 -6.11 28.28
CA ASP A 203 -7.46 -6.62 29.59
C ASP A 203 -6.02 -6.21 29.96
N LYS A 204 -5.68 -6.41 31.23
CA LYS A 204 -4.34 -6.08 31.75
C LYS A 204 -3.23 -6.76 30.95
N ALA A 205 -3.39 -8.04 30.60
CA ALA A 205 -2.34 -8.81 29.94
C ALA A 205 -2.04 -8.26 28.53
N SER A 206 -3.08 -7.89 27.76
CA SER A 206 -2.94 -7.27 26.45
C SER A 206 -2.25 -5.92 26.54
N TRP A 207 -2.62 -5.07 27.50
CA TRP A 207 -1.99 -3.76 27.71
C TRP A 207 -0.54 -3.89 28.18
N VAL A 208 -0.23 -4.81 29.09
CA VAL A 208 1.15 -5.07 29.54
C VAL A 208 2.02 -5.49 28.36
N SER A 209 1.55 -6.45 27.57
CA SER A 209 2.27 -6.91 26.37
C SER A 209 2.50 -5.78 25.38
N PHE A 210 1.50 -4.95 25.14
CA PHE A 210 1.58 -3.80 24.26
C PHE A 210 2.61 -2.77 24.74
N PHE A 211 2.58 -2.39 25.99
CA PHE A 211 3.54 -1.44 26.56
C PHE A 211 4.97 -2.00 26.60
N GLN A 212 5.14 -3.28 26.91
CA GLN A 212 6.43 -3.94 26.84
C GLN A 212 7.00 -3.97 25.42
N TRP A 213 6.16 -4.23 24.44
CA TRP A 213 6.54 -4.16 23.04
C TRP A 213 6.99 -2.75 22.63
N LEU A 214 6.27 -1.69 23.04
CA LEU A 214 6.67 -0.31 22.78
C LEU A 214 8.00 0.03 23.47
N ARG A 215 8.21 -0.41 24.71
CA ARG A 215 9.49 -0.24 25.45
C ARG A 215 10.64 -0.95 24.74
N GLY A 216 10.42 -2.17 24.29
CA GLY A 216 11.41 -2.94 23.53
C GLY A 216 11.84 -2.25 22.23
N ARG A 217 10.99 -1.40 21.67
CA ARG A 217 11.26 -0.58 20.48
C ARG A 217 11.89 0.79 20.78
N GLY A 218 12.03 1.16 22.05
CA GLY A 218 12.68 2.40 22.47
C GLY A 218 11.77 3.43 23.13
N LEU A 219 10.53 3.09 23.52
CA LEU A 219 9.69 4.00 24.32
C LEU A 219 10.30 4.21 25.69
N ASP A 220 10.73 5.44 25.98
CA ASP A 220 11.34 5.85 27.23
C ASP A 220 10.86 7.23 27.69
N GLY A 221 11.09 7.54 28.98
CA GLY A 221 10.83 8.85 29.56
C GLY A 221 9.35 9.18 29.77
N VAL A 222 8.47 8.20 29.82
CA VAL A 222 7.02 8.38 29.99
C VAL A 222 6.73 8.98 31.36
N LYS A 223 6.09 10.16 31.36
CA LYS A 223 5.67 10.89 32.61
C LYS A 223 4.16 10.88 32.78
N LEU A 224 3.41 10.86 31.68
CA LEU A 224 1.95 10.89 31.70
C LEU A 224 1.38 9.97 30.63
N VAL A 225 0.48 9.08 31.02
CA VAL A 225 -0.35 8.28 30.12
C VAL A 225 -1.77 8.82 30.16
N VAL A 226 -2.34 9.08 28.99
CA VAL A 226 -3.70 9.56 28.82
C VAL A 226 -4.51 8.49 28.07
N GLY A 227 -5.64 8.07 28.63
CA GLY A 227 -6.51 7.07 28.03
C GLY A 227 -7.91 7.09 28.62
N ASP A 228 -8.74 6.14 28.22
CA ASP A 228 -10.06 5.94 28.82
C ASP A 228 -9.95 5.31 30.24
N LYS A 229 -11.08 5.14 30.93
CA LYS A 229 -11.11 4.51 32.25
C LYS A 229 -11.17 2.97 32.15
N CYS A 230 -10.22 2.36 31.45
CA CYS A 230 -10.07 0.90 31.40
C CYS A 230 -9.21 0.40 32.58
N LEU A 231 -9.77 -0.44 33.46
CA LEU A 231 -9.04 -0.95 34.65
C LEU A 231 -7.80 -1.76 34.25
N GLY A 232 -7.89 -2.58 33.21
CA GLY A 232 -6.76 -3.37 32.71
C GLY A 232 -5.60 -2.49 32.24
N MET A 233 -5.90 -1.38 31.56
CA MET A 233 -4.89 -0.41 31.15
C MET A 233 -4.24 0.30 32.35
N LEU A 234 -5.03 0.72 33.33
CA LEU A 234 -4.52 1.38 34.54
C LEU A 234 -3.53 0.49 35.33
N GLU A 235 -3.87 -0.78 35.50
CA GLU A 235 -3.00 -1.76 36.12
C GLU A 235 -1.71 -1.98 35.34
N ALA A 236 -1.82 -2.06 33.99
CA ALA A 236 -0.68 -2.21 33.10
C ALA A 236 0.26 -0.99 33.11
N VAL A 237 -0.30 0.23 33.17
CA VAL A 237 0.50 1.46 33.34
C VAL A 237 1.28 1.42 34.64
N GLY A 238 0.64 1.06 35.76
CA GLY A 238 1.31 0.93 37.05
C GLY A 238 2.42 -0.13 37.06
N GLU A 239 2.28 -1.19 36.29
CA GLU A 239 3.29 -2.26 36.20
C GLU A 239 4.46 -1.88 35.27
N VAL A 240 4.17 -1.35 34.07
CA VAL A 240 5.21 -1.10 33.06
C VAL A 240 5.85 0.29 33.20
N PHE A 241 5.09 1.29 33.64
CA PHE A 241 5.53 2.68 33.85
C PHE A 241 5.23 3.17 35.27
N PRO A 242 5.85 2.61 36.30
CA PRO A 242 5.49 2.89 37.72
C PRO A 242 5.64 4.35 38.12
N GLU A 243 6.50 5.11 37.42
CA GLU A 243 6.70 6.55 37.68
C GLU A 243 5.76 7.46 36.89
N ALA A 244 5.05 6.91 35.91
CA ALA A 244 4.14 7.69 35.06
C ALA A 244 2.82 7.96 35.80
N LYS A 245 2.31 9.18 35.65
CA LYS A 245 0.97 9.53 36.11
C LYS A 245 -0.03 9.11 35.05
N TYR A 246 -1.25 8.83 35.45
CA TYR A 246 -2.37 8.59 34.56
C TYR A 246 -3.35 9.76 34.57
N GLN A 247 -3.89 10.11 33.41
CA GLN A 247 -4.98 11.07 33.25
C GLN A 247 -6.07 10.46 32.38
N ARG A 248 -7.31 10.56 32.82
CA ARG A 248 -8.46 10.18 31.99
C ARG A 248 -8.55 11.11 30.79
N CYS A 249 -8.80 10.53 29.61
CA CYS A 249 -9.05 11.28 28.39
C CYS A 249 -10.24 12.22 28.57
N THR A 250 -10.02 13.52 28.33
CA THR A 250 -11.06 14.55 28.53
C THR A 250 -12.19 14.41 27.53
N VAL A 251 -11.91 13.95 26.31
CA VAL A 251 -12.95 13.71 25.27
C VAL A 251 -13.86 12.59 25.72
N CYS A 252 -13.32 11.44 26.15
CA CYS A 252 -14.12 10.33 26.68
C CYS A 252 -14.88 10.71 27.95
N LEU A 253 -14.31 11.61 28.78
CA LEU A 253 -14.94 12.07 29.99
C LEU A 253 -16.18 12.93 29.68
N LEU A 254 -16.08 13.85 28.71
CA LEU A 254 -17.19 14.70 28.29
C LEU A 254 -18.35 13.88 27.71
N TYR A 255 -18.06 12.94 26.82
CA TYR A 255 -19.09 12.04 26.27
C TYR A 255 -19.84 11.23 27.33
N THR A 256 -19.18 10.85 28.41
CA THR A 256 -19.84 10.11 29.52
C THR A 256 -20.57 11.01 30.50
N SER A 257 -20.24 12.31 30.55
CA SER A 257 -20.96 13.29 31.40
C SER A 257 -22.23 13.77 30.74
N ASP A 258 -22.21 14.04 29.41
CA ASP A 258 -23.39 14.51 28.68
C ASP A 258 -24.48 13.43 28.56
N ALA A 259 -24.11 12.15 28.61
CA ALA A 259 -25.06 11.03 28.63
C ALA A 259 -25.76 10.84 30.00
N ALA A 260 -25.36 11.57 31.02
CA ALA A 260 -25.97 11.49 32.36
C ALA A 260 -27.04 12.60 32.60
N ASP A 261 -27.15 13.57 31.67
CA ASP A 261 -28.09 14.71 31.76
C ASP A 261 -29.32 14.55 30.84
N ASP A 262 -29.43 13.44 30.06
CA ASP A 262 -30.63 13.00 29.31
C ASP A 262 -31.27 11.78 30.01
#